data_8ec516586703d6f97ea4f55830a33844
#
_entry.id   8ec516586703d6f97ea4f55830a33844
#
_cell.length_a   1.000
_cell.length_b   1.000
_cell.length_c   1.000
_cell.angle_alpha   90.00
_cell.angle_beta   90.00
_cell.angle_gamma   90.00
#
_symmetry.space_group_name_H-M   'P 1'
#
loop_
_entity.id
_entity.type
_entity.pdbx_description
1 polymer ?
#
loop_
_entity_poly.entity_id
_entity_poly.type
_entity_poly.pdbx_seq_one_letter_code
_entity_poly.pdbx_strand_id
1 'polypeptide(L)'
;MDQLALFFVLLVGAVVSVPVGERLKLPAPVLMTLLGIALAVPGFVPNVEIPPELILPLLLPPLLYAAVRRTSWRQFTANLRPILLLAVALVFVTTAAVAAVANAIVPGLPIAAAVALGALVAPPDPVAATAVAGQLGLPRRLVSILEGEGLFNDVTAIVLYHVAIAAAVSGSFSWPRAALQLVLSAVVAVAVGVALGWAANKLMDFLEDATLQIGLTLLVPYASYVMAEELHGSGVLAVLTTALFLAEYALGADDVLTRLAGHTVWDVVDTLVTGVAFGLIGLELHNAIRTASGRWGEMLGWAAAVVVVVVLVRLVWLLPATWLARRWHAKRDYDEEIPMSWRETVVMWWSGMRGVASVALALAIPLETESGAPFPDRDEIVFIAFGVIMATLVLQGLTLPWLVRRLGVRADEGAEKEFEKALAVRAAKAAKRRLKEIEEVEELPEEMSERLLRRAFEIGVRISPEVGEDERREGHEQRVRRLRRMRRIQGEMLSAARHEVLAARSEPGANPEVVDRVLRHLDVRSLR
;
A
#
# COMPACT_ATOMS: atom_id res chain seq x y z
N MET A 1 -3.89 -6.84 31.60
CA MET A 1 -4.26 -5.68 30.77
C MET A 1 -5.51 -6.07 30.01
N ASP A 2 -6.56 -5.27 30.04
CA ASP A 2 -7.79 -5.61 29.32
C ASP A 2 -7.55 -5.57 27.80
N GLN A 3 -8.33 -6.34 27.02
CA GLN A 3 -8.20 -6.39 25.56
C GLN A 3 -8.27 -4.98 24.92
N LEU A 4 -9.12 -4.10 25.46
CA LEU A 4 -9.23 -2.71 25.06
C LEU A 4 -7.93 -1.92 25.30
N ALA A 5 -7.29 -2.11 26.46
CA ALA A 5 -6.03 -1.44 26.77
C ALA A 5 -4.90 -1.92 25.86
N LEU A 6 -4.85 -3.20 25.54
CA LEU A 6 -3.89 -3.74 24.58
C LEU A 6 -4.09 -3.13 23.18
N PHE A 7 -5.33 -3.13 22.68
CA PHE A 7 -5.65 -2.54 21.38
C PHE A 7 -5.25 -1.06 21.33
N PHE A 8 -5.52 -0.31 22.40
CA PHE A 8 -5.12 1.09 22.50
C PHE A 8 -3.60 1.26 22.49
N VAL A 9 -2.86 0.41 23.22
CA VAL A 9 -1.38 0.43 23.22
C VAL A 9 -0.83 0.14 21.82
N LEU A 10 -1.42 -0.81 21.08
CA LEU A 10 -1.01 -1.10 19.71
C LEU A 10 -1.30 0.08 18.76
N LEU A 11 -2.44 0.76 18.91
CA LEU A 11 -2.76 1.96 18.10
C LEU A 11 -1.78 3.10 18.39
N VAL A 12 -1.51 3.38 19.69
CA VAL A 12 -0.51 4.40 20.07
C VAL A 12 0.87 4.00 19.57
N GLY A 13 1.23 2.73 19.71
CA GLY A 13 2.48 2.16 19.18
C GLY A 13 2.61 2.37 17.67
N ALA A 14 1.53 2.13 16.92
CA ALA A 14 1.50 2.35 15.47
C ALA A 14 1.86 3.80 15.10
N VAL A 15 1.25 4.77 15.77
CA VAL A 15 1.54 6.20 15.54
C VAL A 15 2.97 6.57 15.95
N VAL A 16 3.44 6.08 17.11
CA VAL A 16 4.77 6.40 17.63
C VAL A 16 5.88 5.69 16.85
N SER A 17 5.61 4.50 16.30
CA SER A 17 6.61 3.73 15.55
C SER A 17 7.09 4.45 14.29
N VAL A 18 6.27 5.30 13.66
CA VAL A 18 6.65 6.04 12.45
C VAL A 18 7.80 7.02 12.73
N PRO A 19 7.66 8.04 13.60
CA PRO A 19 8.75 8.98 13.86
C PRO A 19 9.96 8.32 14.55
N VAL A 20 9.75 7.27 15.34
CA VAL A 20 10.84 6.50 15.94
C VAL A 20 11.60 5.73 14.86
N GLY A 21 10.88 5.12 13.92
CA GLY A 21 11.46 4.41 12.77
C GLY A 21 12.32 5.32 11.90
N GLU A 22 11.86 6.52 11.61
CA GLU A 22 12.62 7.52 10.87
C GLU A 22 13.93 7.90 11.58
N ARG A 23 13.88 8.11 12.90
CA ARG A 23 15.08 8.45 13.70
C ARG A 23 16.08 7.30 13.79
N LEU A 24 15.58 6.08 13.99
CA LEU A 24 16.40 4.88 14.11
C LEU A 24 16.80 4.28 12.75
N LYS A 25 16.22 4.78 11.65
CA LYS A 25 16.33 4.21 10.29
C LYS A 25 15.87 2.76 10.22
N LEU A 26 14.83 2.44 10.97
CA LEU A 26 14.17 1.13 11.02
C LEU A 26 12.76 1.24 10.41
N PRO A 27 12.32 0.24 9.65
CA PRO A 27 10.92 0.18 9.20
C PRO A 27 9.96 0.12 10.39
N ALA A 28 8.88 0.92 10.36
CA ALA A 28 7.87 0.92 11.42
C ALA A 28 7.26 -0.47 11.71
N PRO A 29 7.02 -1.34 10.71
CA PRO A 29 6.60 -2.72 10.93
C PRO A 29 7.52 -3.52 11.87
N VAL A 30 8.84 -3.37 11.73
CA VAL A 30 9.81 -4.05 12.61
C VAL A 30 9.65 -3.58 14.06
N LEU A 31 9.51 -2.27 14.27
CA LEU A 31 9.32 -1.70 15.60
C LEU A 31 8.01 -2.17 16.25
N MET A 32 6.94 -2.26 15.46
CA MET A 32 5.64 -2.74 15.93
C MET A 32 5.70 -4.21 16.33
N THR A 33 6.38 -5.05 15.55
CA THR A 33 6.58 -6.46 15.91
C THR A 33 7.40 -6.60 17.20
N LEU A 34 8.47 -5.82 17.35
CA LEU A 34 9.26 -5.80 18.59
C LEU A 34 8.44 -5.31 19.78
N LEU A 35 7.56 -4.32 19.59
CA LEU A 35 6.63 -3.87 20.61
C LEU A 35 5.67 -5.00 21.03
N GLY A 36 5.10 -5.72 20.06
CA GLY A 36 4.23 -6.87 20.33
C GLY A 36 4.95 -7.96 21.14
N ILE A 37 6.18 -8.31 20.77
CA ILE A 37 7.01 -9.24 21.55
C ILE A 37 7.25 -8.71 22.97
N ALA A 38 7.64 -7.44 23.10
CA ALA A 38 7.91 -6.82 24.39
C ALA A 38 6.68 -6.77 25.31
N LEU A 39 5.48 -6.62 24.75
CA LEU A 39 4.22 -6.67 25.50
C LEU A 39 3.87 -8.11 25.95
N ALA A 40 4.25 -9.11 25.17
CA ALA A 40 3.95 -10.51 25.45
C ALA A 40 4.85 -11.12 26.54
N VAL A 41 6.15 -10.72 26.61
CA VAL A 41 7.15 -11.29 27.54
C VAL A 41 6.76 -11.15 29.03
N PRO A 42 6.25 -10.01 29.53
CA PRO A 42 5.93 -9.86 30.97
C PRO A 42 4.71 -10.63 31.45
N GLY A 43 3.95 -11.32 30.58
CA GLY A 43 2.71 -12.01 30.94
C GLY A 43 1.55 -11.07 31.33
N PHE A 44 1.67 -9.77 31.07
CA PHE A 44 0.63 -8.78 31.34
C PHE A 44 -0.52 -8.80 30.33
N VAL A 45 -0.30 -9.45 29.19
CA VAL A 45 -1.30 -9.53 28.13
C VAL A 45 -2.07 -10.82 28.31
N PRO A 46 -3.41 -10.77 28.49
CA PRO A 46 -4.24 -11.95 28.43
C PRO A 46 -4.11 -12.61 27.04
N ASN A 47 -4.35 -13.90 26.96
CA ASN A 47 -4.47 -14.56 25.67
C ASN A 47 -5.54 -13.83 24.86
N VAL A 48 -5.12 -13.08 23.86
CA VAL A 48 -6.04 -12.40 22.95
C VAL A 48 -6.40 -13.41 21.88
N GLU A 49 -7.47 -14.13 22.11
CA GLU A 49 -8.06 -15.01 21.09
C GLU A 49 -8.93 -14.15 20.18
N ILE A 50 -8.33 -13.66 19.10
CA ILE A 50 -9.11 -13.07 17.99
C ILE A 50 -9.63 -14.25 17.18
N PRO A 51 -10.96 -14.39 17.00
CA PRO A 51 -11.50 -15.44 16.14
C PRO A 51 -10.85 -15.35 14.75
N PRO A 52 -10.28 -16.46 14.23
CA PRO A 52 -9.59 -16.47 12.94
C PRO A 52 -10.45 -15.91 11.80
N GLU A 53 -11.77 -16.11 11.89
CA GLU A 53 -12.75 -15.69 10.89
C GLU A 53 -12.86 -14.16 10.75
N LEU A 54 -12.52 -13.40 11.81
CA LEU A 54 -12.60 -11.95 11.81
C LEU A 54 -11.32 -11.27 11.30
N ILE A 55 -10.21 -11.98 11.23
CA ILE A 55 -8.91 -11.40 10.91
C ILE A 55 -8.87 -10.89 9.47
N LEU A 56 -9.25 -11.74 8.52
CA LEU A 56 -9.25 -11.37 7.09
C LEU A 56 -10.25 -10.25 6.79
N PRO A 57 -11.54 -10.32 7.22
CA PRO A 57 -12.51 -9.27 6.98
C PRO A 57 -12.13 -7.92 7.61
N LEU A 58 -11.40 -7.93 8.72
CA LEU A 58 -11.04 -6.70 9.42
C LEU A 58 -9.80 -6.02 8.81
N LEU A 59 -8.77 -6.79 8.46
CA LEU A 59 -7.47 -6.25 8.06
C LEU A 59 -7.34 -6.04 6.54
N LEU A 60 -7.84 -6.98 5.73
CA LEU A 60 -7.58 -6.96 4.28
C LEU A 60 -8.32 -5.85 3.52
N PRO A 61 -9.62 -5.59 3.75
CA PRO A 61 -10.34 -4.59 2.96
C PRO A 61 -9.70 -3.20 2.98
N PRO A 62 -9.37 -2.60 4.14
CA PRO A 62 -8.75 -1.28 4.17
C PRO A 62 -7.33 -1.26 3.58
N LEU A 63 -6.54 -2.31 3.80
CA LEU A 63 -5.18 -2.40 3.25
C LEU A 63 -5.17 -2.48 1.73
N LEU A 64 -6.01 -3.34 1.16
CA LEU A 64 -6.13 -3.48 -0.30
C LEU A 64 -6.64 -2.18 -0.94
N TYR A 65 -7.64 -1.55 -0.35
CA TYR A 65 -8.16 -0.28 -0.86
C TYR A 65 -7.10 0.83 -0.80
N ALA A 66 -6.36 0.94 0.30
CA ALA A 66 -5.27 1.90 0.43
C ALA A 66 -4.14 1.64 -0.60
N ALA A 67 -3.79 0.39 -0.86
CA ALA A 67 -2.79 0.00 -1.85
C ALA A 67 -3.21 0.38 -3.28
N VAL A 68 -4.48 0.11 -3.66
CA VAL A 68 -5.01 0.48 -4.99
C VAL A 68 -4.98 1.99 -5.20
N ARG A 69 -5.35 2.77 -4.19
CA ARG A 69 -5.34 4.24 -4.28
C ARG A 69 -3.98 4.86 -4.60
N ARG A 70 -2.89 4.18 -4.24
CA ARG A 70 -1.51 4.61 -4.53
C ARG A 70 -1.07 4.20 -5.93
N THR A 71 -1.72 3.22 -6.54
CA THR A 71 -1.33 2.63 -7.82
C THR A 71 -1.98 3.37 -8.99
N SER A 72 -1.19 3.72 -10.01
CA SER A 72 -1.70 4.28 -11.24
C SER A 72 -2.14 3.18 -12.21
N TRP A 73 -3.44 3.15 -12.60
CA TRP A 73 -3.98 2.20 -13.56
C TRP A 73 -3.21 2.17 -14.89
N ARG A 74 -2.81 3.33 -15.38
CA ARG A 74 -2.01 3.45 -16.62
C ARG A 74 -0.64 2.78 -16.49
N GLN A 75 0.05 2.99 -15.37
CA GLN A 75 1.35 2.35 -15.12
C GLN A 75 1.20 0.85 -14.91
N PHE A 76 0.11 0.44 -14.25
CA PHE A 76 -0.24 -0.96 -14.08
C PHE A 76 -0.46 -1.66 -15.42
N THR A 77 -1.30 -1.11 -16.31
CA THR A 77 -1.57 -1.69 -17.62
C THR A 77 -0.33 -1.71 -18.53
N ALA A 78 0.53 -0.69 -18.44
CA ALA A 78 1.81 -0.66 -19.15
C ALA A 78 2.76 -1.78 -18.71
N ASN A 79 2.73 -2.17 -17.42
CA ASN A 79 3.58 -3.21 -16.85
C ASN A 79 2.83 -4.53 -16.57
N LEU A 80 1.67 -4.76 -17.19
CA LEU A 80 0.80 -5.91 -16.89
C LEU A 80 1.51 -7.27 -17.03
N ARG A 81 2.34 -7.46 -18.07
CA ARG A 81 3.06 -8.72 -18.29
C ARG A 81 4.06 -9.06 -17.18
N PRO A 82 5.01 -8.19 -16.81
CA PRO A 82 5.89 -8.48 -15.68
C PRO A 82 5.12 -8.62 -14.37
N ILE A 83 4.07 -7.83 -14.14
CA ILE A 83 3.24 -7.92 -12.93
C ILE A 83 2.55 -9.29 -12.86
N LEU A 84 1.90 -9.77 -13.92
CA LEU A 84 1.24 -11.09 -13.92
C LEU A 84 2.23 -12.24 -13.73
N LEU A 85 3.44 -12.16 -14.31
CA LEU A 85 4.48 -13.17 -14.10
C LEU A 85 4.96 -13.23 -12.64
N LEU A 86 5.01 -12.10 -11.96
CA LEU A 86 5.42 -12.01 -10.56
C LEU A 86 4.26 -12.30 -9.60
N ALA A 87 3.10 -11.75 -9.87
CA ALA A 87 1.95 -11.84 -8.96
C ALA A 87 1.18 -13.17 -9.08
N VAL A 88 1.29 -13.85 -10.22
CA VAL A 88 0.60 -15.13 -10.42
C VAL A 88 1.61 -16.26 -10.53
N ALA A 89 2.44 -16.29 -11.57
CA ALA A 89 3.29 -17.44 -11.83
C ALA A 89 4.33 -17.67 -10.73
N LEU A 90 4.99 -16.62 -10.24
CA LEU A 90 5.95 -16.73 -9.14
C LEU A 90 5.29 -17.17 -7.83
N VAL A 91 4.07 -16.72 -7.55
CA VAL A 91 3.32 -17.14 -6.35
C VAL A 91 3.01 -18.63 -6.42
N PHE A 92 2.54 -19.15 -7.56
CA PHE A 92 2.33 -20.60 -7.75
C PHE A 92 3.62 -21.40 -7.56
N VAL A 93 4.72 -20.97 -8.18
CA VAL A 93 6.01 -21.66 -8.08
C VAL A 93 6.56 -21.61 -6.65
N THR A 94 6.44 -20.47 -5.98
CA THR A 94 6.88 -20.34 -4.58
C THR A 94 6.03 -21.22 -3.66
N THR A 95 4.70 -21.22 -3.83
CA THR A 95 3.78 -22.07 -3.08
C THR A 95 4.15 -23.54 -3.25
N ALA A 96 4.35 -24.01 -4.49
CA ALA A 96 4.71 -25.39 -4.76
C ALA A 96 6.09 -25.77 -4.17
N ALA A 97 7.09 -24.91 -4.30
CA ALA A 97 8.42 -25.14 -3.77
C ALA A 97 8.42 -25.20 -2.23
N VAL A 98 7.73 -24.26 -1.59
CA VAL A 98 7.61 -24.25 -0.12
C VAL A 98 6.82 -25.47 0.36
N ALA A 99 5.70 -25.80 -0.29
CA ALA A 99 4.91 -26.99 0.05
C ALA A 99 5.73 -28.27 -0.06
N ALA A 100 6.52 -28.43 -1.13
CA ALA A 100 7.36 -29.60 -1.32
C ALA A 100 8.43 -29.72 -0.22
N VAL A 101 9.10 -28.61 0.10
CA VAL A 101 10.12 -28.59 1.16
C VAL A 101 9.50 -28.80 2.53
N ALA A 102 8.42 -28.08 2.87
CA ALA A 102 7.76 -28.21 4.16
C ALA A 102 7.25 -29.63 4.41
N ASN A 103 6.58 -30.25 3.42
CA ASN A 103 6.12 -31.64 3.50
C ASN A 103 7.28 -32.64 3.66
N ALA A 104 8.47 -32.33 3.10
CA ALA A 104 9.65 -33.19 3.23
C ALA A 104 10.35 -33.06 4.59
N ILE A 105 10.35 -31.87 5.21
CA ILE A 105 11.12 -31.62 6.44
C ILE A 105 10.27 -31.64 7.72
N VAL A 106 8.96 -31.37 7.64
CA VAL A 106 8.05 -31.38 8.78
C VAL A 106 7.37 -32.76 8.85
N PRO A 107 7.65 -33.56 9.87
CA PRO A 107 7.12 -34.92 9.96
C PRO A 107 5.58 -34.92 10.11
N GLY A 108 4.89 -35.59 9.22
CA GLY A 108 3.44 -35.77 9.29
C GLY A 108 2.61 -34.65 8.67
N LEU A 109 3.21 -33.56 8.21
CA LEU A 109 2.51 -32.43 7.61
C LEU A 109 1.76 -32.85 6.34
N PRO A 110 0.41 -32.77 6.29
CA PRO A 110 -0.35 -33.10 5.10
C PRO A 110 -0.05 -32.16 3.94
N ILE A 111 -0.11 -32.66 2.71
CA ILE A 111 0.19 -31.85 1.51
C ILE A 111 -0.70 -30.60 1.43
N ALA A 112 -1.99 -30.71 1.78
CA ALA A 112 -2.91 -29.57 1.78
C ALA A 112 -2.46 -28.48 2.77
N ALA A 113 -2.05 -28.87 3.98
CA ALA A 113 -1.53 -27.96 5.00
C ALA A 113 -0.17 -27.34 4.58
N ALA A 114 0.70 -28.13 3.94
CA ALA A 114 1.94 -27.64 3.36
C ALA A 114 1.71 -26.62 2.22
N VAL A 115 0.70 -26.85 1.37
CA VAL A 115 0.29 -25.88 0.32
C VAL A 115 -0.28 -24.62 0.96
N ALA A 116 -1.06 -24.71 2.04
CA ALA A 116 -1.55 -23.54 2.78
C ALA A 116 -0.37 -22.70 3.33
N LEU A 117 0.64 -23.34 3.95
CA LEU A 117 1.87 -22.69 4.37
C LEU A 117 2.58 -22.02 3.19
N GLY A 118 2.72 -22.74 2.07
CA GLY A 118 3.34 -22.19 0.85
C GLY A 118 2.60 -20.97 0.33
N ALA A 119 1.26 -21.03 0.27
CA ALA A 119 0.43 -19.94 -0.21
C ALA A 119 0.54 -18.68 0.66
N LEU A 120 0.50 -18.84 1.98
CA LEU A 120 0.56 -17.70 2.91
C LEU A 120 1.94 -17.02 2.97
N VAL A 121 3.05 -17.72 2.70
CA VAL A 121 4.40 -17.13 2.68
C VAL A 121 4.87 -16.74 1.27
N ALA A 122 4.13 -17.10 0.21
CA ALA A 122 4.53 -16.80 -1.17
C ALA A 122 4.48 -15.29 -1.50
N PRO A 123 3.44 -14.51 -1.16
CA PRO A 123 3.32 -13.13 -1.62
C PRO A 123 4.34 -12.23 -0.90
N PRO A 124 5.16 -11.46 -1.64
CA PRO A 124 5.93 -10.37 -1.06
C PRO A 124 5.05 -9.14 -0.84
N ASP A 125 5.29 -8.42 0.25
CA ASP A 125 4.63 -7.17 0.57
C ASP A 125 5.43 -5.98 0.04
N PRO A 126 4.87 -5.13 -0.80
CA PRO A 126 5.55 -3.96 -1.33
C PRO A 126 5.67 -2.83 -0.30
N VAL A 127 4.82 -2.78 0.74
CA VAL A 127 4.73 -1.62 1.66
C VAL A 127 6.07 -1.30 2.29
N ALA A 128 6.77 -2.30 2.84
CA ALA A 128 8.08 -2.08 3.43
C ALA A 128 9.15 -1.72 2.38
N ALA A 129 9.06 -2.28 1.17
CA ALA A 129 9.98 -1.98 0.08
C ALA A 129 9.76 -0.57 -0.50
N THR A 130 8.50 -0.15 -0.68
CA THR A 130 8.15 1.17 -1.21
C THR A 130 8.39 2.29 -0.21
N ALA A 131 8.23 2.05 1.10
CA ALA A 131 8.63 3.00 2.14
C ALA A 131 10.13 3.33 2.08
N VAL A 132 10.96 2.31 1.87
CA VAL A 132 12.40 2.48 1.65
C VAL A 132 12.68 3.13 0.28
N ALA A 133 11.93 2.75 -0.76
CA ALA A 133 12.06 3.28 -2.10
C ALA A 133 11.86 4.80 -2.17
N GLY A 134 10.84 5.33 -1.47
CA GLY A 134 10.55 6.76 -1.39
C GLY A 134 11.69 7.56 -0.77
N GLN A 135 12.37 7.01 0.24
CA GLN A 135 13.51 7.66 0.90
C GLN A 135 14.80 7.62 0.06
N LEU A 136 14.96 6.64 -0.81
CA LEU A 136 16.19 6.39 -1.57
C LEU A 136 16.13 6.84 -3.03
N GLY A 137 14.97 7.33 -3.50
CA GLY A 137 14.77 7.78 -4.87
C GLY A 137 14.96 6.64 -5.89
N LEU A 138 14.28 5.51 -5.69
CA LEU A 138 14.30 4.41 -6.67
C LEU A 138 13.58 4.81 -7.98
N PRO A 139 13.98 4.22 -9.13
CA PRO A 139 13.30 4.44 -10.40
C PRO A 139 11.80 4.14 -10.29
N ARG A 140 10.95 5.05 -10.77
CA ARG A 140 9.48 4.94 -10.71
C ARG A 140 8.95 3.63 -11.29
N ARG A 141 9.59 3.15 -12.36
CA ARG A 141 9.24 1.87 -12.98
C ARG A 141 9.42 0.71 -12.00
N LEU A 142 10.53 0.67 -11.28
CA LEU A 142 10.80 -0.38 -10.29
C LEU A 142 9.76 -0.34 -9.16
N VAL A 143 9.44 0.86 -8.68
CA VAL A 143 8.39 1.08 -7.66
C VAL A 143 7.04 0.61 -8.18
N SER A 144 6.65 1.00 -9.40
CA SER A 144 5.38 0.60 -10.02
C SER A 144 5.24 -0.91 -10.22
N ILE A 145 6.34 -1.61 -10.57
CA ILE A 145 6.31 -3.08 -10.69
C ILE A 145 6.16 -3.72 -9.31
N LEU A 146 6.85 -3.21 -8.28
CA LEU A 146 6.72 -3.72 -6.91
C LEU A 146 5.31 -3.49 -6.34
N GLU A 147 4.74 -2.31 -6.55
CA GLU A 147 3.36 -2.00 -6.14
C GLU A 147 2.35 -2.86 -6.89
N GLY A 148 2.51 -3.00 -8.21
CA GLY A 148 1.64 -3.84 -9.02
C GLY A 148 1.77 -5.33 -8.68
N GLU A 149 2.98 -5.83 -8.40
CA GLU A 149 3.20 -7.19 -7.89
C GLU A 149 2.40 -7.40 -6.60
N GLY A 150 2.57 -6.50 -5.60
CA GLY A 150 1.93 -6.61 -4.30
C GLY A 150 0.40 -6.53 -4.35
N LEU A 151 -0.16 -5.87 -5.35
CA LEU A 151 -1.61 -5.74 -5.48
C LEU A 151 -2.31 -7.06 -5.86
N PHE A 152 -1.69 -7.87 -6.71
CA PHE A 152 -2.29 -9.08 -7.28
C PHE A 152 -1.73 -10.38 -6.71
N ASN A 153 -0.53 -10.36 -6.14
CA ASN A 153 0.06 -11.55 -5.52
C ASN A 153 -0.75 -11.99 -4.29
N ASP A 154 -1.27 -11.02 -3.51
CA ASP A 154 -2.10 -11.31 -2.35
C ASP A 154 -3.40 -12.01 -2.76
N VAL A 155 -4.05 -11.55 -3.83
CA VAL A 155 -5.24 -12.21 -4.38
C VAL A 155 -4.93 -13.65 -4.80
N THR A 156 -3.82 -13.86 -5.53
CA THR A 156 -3.40 -15.19 -5.96
C THR A 156 -3.11 -16.10 -4.77
N ALA A 157 -2.40 -15.59 -3.77
CA ALA A 157 -2.04 -16.32 -2.56
C ALA A 157 -3.28 -16.68 -1.73
N ILE A 158 -4.21 -15.76 -1.54
CA ILE A 158 -5.44 -15.97 -0.78
C ILE A 158 -6.33 -17.03 -1.45
N VAL A 159 -6.43 -16.99 -2.77
CA VAL A 159 -7.16 -18.02 -3.52
C VAL A 159 -6.53 -19.40 -3.32
N LEU A 160 -5.20 -19.52 -3.47
CA LEU A 160 -4.48 -20.77 -3.23
C LEU A 160 -4.64 -21.24 -1.77
N TYR A 161 -4.55 -20.32 -0.84
CA TYR A 161 -4.73 -20.58 0.58
C TYR A 161 -6.13 -21.14 0.88
N HIS A 162 -7.21 -20.49 0.40
CA HIS A 162 -8.58 -20.99 0.63
C HIS A 162 -8.81 -22.38 0.04
N VAL A 163 -8.28 -22.65 -1.16
CA VAL A 163 -8.34 -23.99 -1.77
C VAL A 163 -7.59 -25.01 -0.93
N ALA A 164 -6.41 -24.65 -0.42
CA ALA A 164 -5.61 -25.53 0.42
C ALA A 164 -6.24 -25.78 1.80
N ILE A 165 -6.77 -24.74 2.44
CA ILE A 165 -7.50 -24.85 3.71
C ILE A 165 -8.76 -25.71 3.54
N ALA A 166 -9.57 -25.49 2.50
CA ALA A 166 -10.75 -26.30 2.23
C ALA A 166 -10.39 -27.79 2.05
N ALA A 167 -9.28 -28.08 1.35
CA ALA A 167 -8.79 -29.45 1.20
C ALA A 167 -8.28 -30.05 2.51
N ALA A 168 -7.62 -29.25 3.36
CA ALA A 168 -7.12 -29.70 4.66
C ALA A 168 -8.27 -29.96 5.66
N VAL A 169 -9.30 -29.09 5.65
CA VAL A 169 -10.47 -29.16 6.54
C VAL A 169 -11.41 -30.28 6.16
N SER A 170 -11.69 -30.46 4.86
CA SER A 170 -12.60 -31.52 4.36
C SER A 170 -11.93 -32.88 4.19
N GLY A 171 -10.62 -32.98 4.21
CA GLY A 171 -9.84 -34.19 3.94
C GLY A 171 -9.97 -34.74 2.51
N SER A 172 -10.61 -33.99 1.59
CA SER A 172 -10.82 -34.40 0.20
C SER A 172 -10.48 -33.25 -0.77
N PHE A 173 -9.85 -33.61 -1.91
CA PHE A 173 -9.51 -32.64 -2.93
C PHE A 173 -9.92 -33.11 -4.32
N SER A 174 -10.56 -32.23 -5.09
CA SER A 174 -10.97 -32.48 -6.47
C SER A 174 -10.61 -31.29 -7.35
N TRP A 175 -9.67 -31.49 -8.28
CA TRP A 175 -9.22 -30.44 -9.22
C TRP A 175 -10.37 -29.79 -10.03
N PRO A 176 -11.31 -30.55 -10.63
CA PRO A 176 -12.39 -29.95 -11.40
C PRO A 176 -13.31 -29.08 -10.53
N ARG A 177 -13.61 -29.53 -9.31
CA ARG A 177 -14.46 -28.80 -8.36
C ARG A 177 -13.75 -27.53 -7.88
N ALA A 178 -12.48 -27.63 -7.51
CA ALA A 178 -11.66 -26.49 -7.08
C ALA A 178 -11.53 -25.43 -8.20
N ALA A 179 -11.25 -25.85 -9.44
CA ALA A 179 -11.15 -24.94 -10.58
C ALA A 179 -12.49 -24.24 -10.90
N LEU A 180 -13.61 -25.01 -10.88
CA LEU A 180 -14.94 -24.42 -11.09
C LEU A 180 -15.30 -23.42 -10.01
N GLN A 181 -15.08 -23.78 -8.74
CA GLN A 181 -15.36 -22.91 -7.61
C GLN A 181 -14.52 -21.62 -7.66
N LEU A 182 -13.24 -21.73 -8.04
CA LEU A 182 -12.35 -20.59 -8.23
C LEU A 182 -12.86 -19.64 -9.31
N VAL A 183 -13.25 -20.16 -10.48
CA VAL A 183 -13.79 -19.33 -11.57
C VAL A 183 -15.11 -18.68 -11.17
N LEU A 184 -16.02 -19.43 -10.56
CA LEU A 184 -17.30 -18.87 -10.10
C LEU A 184 -17.10 -17.81 -9.04
N SER A 185 -16.24 -18.07 -8.05
CA SER A 185 -15.88 -17.10 -7.00
C SER A 185 -15.28 -15.82 -7.57
N ALA A 186 -14.41 -15.93 -8.58
CA ALA A 186 -13.85 -14.77 -9.26
C ALA A 186 -14.89 -13.97 -10.05
N VAL A 187 -15.79 -14.66 -10.78
CA VAL A 187 -16.86 -13.99 -11.54
C VAL A 187 -17.81 -13.24 -10.61
N VAL A 188 -18.25 -13.89 -9.52
CA VAL A 188 -19.11 -13.26 -8.49
C VAL A 188 -18.40 -12.05 -7.88
N ALA A 189 -17.15 -12.20 -7.50
CA ALA A 189 -16.36 -11.12 -6.91
C ALA A 189 -16.24 -9.89 -7.83
N VAL A 190 -15.94 -10.13 -9.11
CA VAL A 190 -15.86 -9.02 -10.09
C VAL A 190 -17.22 -8.38 -10.31
N ALA A 191 -18.29 -9.17 -10.40
CA ALA A 191 -19.65 -8.63 -10.56
C ALA A 191 -20.08 -7.78 -9.37
N VAL A 192 -19.85 -8.26 -8.13
CA VAL A 192 -20.11 -7.51 -6.89
C VAL A 192 -19.25 -6.26 -6.83
N GLY A 193 -17.96 -6.38 -7.12
CA GLY A 193 -17.02 -5.26 -7.09
C GLY A 193 -17.38 -4.14 -8.05
N VAL A 194 -17.75 -4.48 -9.29
CA VAL A 194 -18.22 -3.48 -10.28
C VAL A 194 -19.55 -2.87 -9.87
N ALA A 195 -20.50 -3.67 -9.40
CA ALA A 195 -21.81 -3.18 -8.97
C ALA A 195 -21.70 -2.20 -7.79
N LEU A 196 -20.91 -2.54 -6.77
CA LEU A 196 -20.67 -1.67 -5.61
C LEU A 196 -19.83 -0.45 -5.95
N GLY A 197 -18.81 -0.60 -6.81
CA GLY A 197 -18.03 0.52 -7.31
C GLY A 197 -18.89 1.53 -8.07
N TRP A 198 -19.78 1.04 -8.95
CA TRP A 198 -20.74 1.88 -9.65
C TRP A 198 -21.75 2.56 -8.71
N ALA A 199 -22.30 1.79 -7.77
CA ALA A 199 -23.25 2.33 -6.79
C ALA A 199 -22.60 3.39 -5.89
N ALA A 200 -21.37 3.14 -5.41
CA ALA A 200 -20.61 4.08 -4.62
C ALA A 200 -20.26 5.34 -5.40
N ASN A 201 -19.85 5.22 -6.67
CA ASN A 201 -19.58 6.37 -7.53
C ASN A 201 -20.85 7.24 -7.71
N LYS A 202 -22.00 6.61 -7.97
CA LYS A 202 -23.28 7.31 -8.07
C LYS A 202 -23.70 7.99 -6.76
N LEU A 203 -23.43 7.34 -5.63
CA LEU A 203 -23.71 7.92 -4.32
C LEU A 203 -22.76 9.09 -4.01
N MET A 204 -21.50 9.02 -4.43
CA MET A 204 -20.54 10.13 -4.32
C MET A 204 -20.99 11.35 -5.12
N ASP A 205 -21.56 11.17 -6.33
CA ASP A 205 -22.12 12.27 -7.14
C ASP A 205 -23.28 12.98 -6.42
N PHE A 206 -24.02 12.26 -5.57
CA PHE A 206 -25.12 12.81 -4.79
C PHE A 206 -24.68 13.49 -3.49
N LEU A 207 -23.50 13.10 -2.95
CA LEU A 207 -22.97 13.65 -1.70
C LEU A 207 -22.10 14.87 -2.01
N GLU A 208 -22.53 16.07 -1.60
CA GLU A 208 -21.76 17.31 -1.78
C GLU A 208 -20.69 17.52 -0.70
N ASP A 209 -20.80 16.82 0.44
CA ASP A 209 -19.89 16.97 1.59
C ASP A 209 -18.70 16.01 1.47
N ALA A 210 -17.48 16.56 1.47
CA ALA A 210 -16.24 15.81 1.41
C ALA A 210 -16.09 14.78 2.54
N THR A 211 -16.59 15.08 3.75
CA THR A 211 -16.53 14.18 4.90
C THR A 211 -17.38 12.94 4.66
N LEU A 212 -18.59 13.12 4.09
CA LEU A 212 -19.48 12.01 3.76
C LEU A 212 -18.92 11.16 2.62
N GLN A 213 -18.32 11.79 1.60
CA GLN A 213 -17.65 11.06 0.52
C GLN A 213 -16.48 10.22 1.06
N ILE A 214 -15.63 10.78 1.91
CA ILE A 214 -14.53 10.05 2.55
C ILE A 214 -15.07 8.93 3.44
N GLY A 215 -16.10 9.20 4.24
CA GLY A 215 -16.79 8.20 5.07
C GLY A 215 -17.32 7.03 4.23
N LEU A 216 -17.90 7.32 3.06
CA LEU A 216 -18.33 6.29 2.13
C LEU A 216 -17.13 5.43 1.64
N THR A 217 -16.01 6.05 1.30
CA THR A 217 -14.82 5.29 0.89
C THR A 217 -14.29 4.34 1.97
N LEU A 218 -14.50 4.65 3.25
CA LEU A 218 -14.12 3.76 4.36
C LEU A 218 -15.06 2.54 4.48
N LEU A 219 -16.33 2.70 4.15
CA LEU A 219 -17.34 1.64 4.27
C LEU A 219 -17.36 0.70 3.06
N VAL A 220 -17.14 1.23 1.87
CA VAL A 220 -17.25 0.49 0.60
C VAL A 220 -16.34 -0.75 0.54
N PRO A 221 -15.08 -0.73 0.99
CA PRO A 221 -14.24 -1.93 1.00
C PRO A 221 -14.82 -3.07 1.83
N TYR A 222 -15.33 -2.76 3.01
CA TYR A 222 -15.97 -3.74 3.89
C TYR A 222 -17.27 -4.29 3.29
N ALA A 223 -18.10 -3.41 2.72
CA ALA A 223 -19.33 -3.82 2.04
C ALA A 223 -19.01 -4.75 0.86
N SER A 224 -17.97 -4.44 0.08
CA SER A 224 -17.54 -5.28 -1.05
C SER A 224 -17.04 -6.64 -0.59
N TYR A 225 -16.27 -6.68 0.49
CA TYR A 225 -15.79 -7.92 1.07
C TYR A 225 -16.94 -8.81 1.53
N VAL A 226 -17.78 -8.28 2.42
CA VAL A 226 -18.87 -9.03 3.04
C VAL A 226 -19.89 -9.52 1.99
N MET A 227 -20.32 -8.64 1.06
CA MET A 227 -21.30 -9.04 0.03
C MET A 227 -20.75 -10.11 -0.89
N ALA A 228 -19.47 -10.08 -1.23
CA ALA A 228 -18.89 -11.12 -2.07
C ALA A 228 -18.81 -12.45 -1.32
N GLU A 229 -18.35 -12.48 -0.06
CA GLU A 229 -18.28 -13.69 0.76
C GLU A 229 -19.67 -14.32 0.97
N GLU A 230 -20.70 -13.54 1.26
CA GLU A 230 -22.09 -14.01 1.38
C GLU A 230 -22.62 -14.65 0.08
N LEU A 231 -22.12 -14.19 -1.07
CA LEU A 231 -22.46 -14.74 -2.39
C LEU A 231 -21.49 -15.83 -2.86
N HIS A 232 -20.64 -16.35 -1.97
CA HIS A 232 -19.60 -17.33 -2.26
C HIS A 232 -18.57 -16.87 -3.31
N GLY A 233 -18.39 -15.55 -3.41
CA GLY A 233 -17.33 -14.90 -4.18
C GLY A 233 -16.10 -14.61 -3.31
N SER A 234 -14.99 -14.25 -3.94
CA SER A 234 -13.78 -13.80 -3.21
C SER A 234 -13.94 -12.36 -2.73
N GLY A 235 -14.07 -12.15 -1.42
CA GLY A 235 -14.15 -10.82 -0.81
C GLY A 235 -12.96 -9.94 -1.18
N VAL A 236 -11.77 -10.50 -1.22
CA VAL A 236 -10.52 -9.81 -1.59
C VAL A 236 -10.55 -9.30 -3.04
N LEU A 237 -10.96 -10.15 -3.98
CA LEU A 237 -11.06 -9.76 -5.38
C LEU A 237 -12.18 -8.73 -5.61
N ALA A 238 -13.27 -8.80 -4.84
CA ALA A 238 -14.34 -7.81 -4.89
C ALA A 238 -13.86 -6.44 -4.40
N VAL A 239 -13.15 -6.39 -3.27
CA VAL A 239 -12.54 -5.14 -2.77
C VAL A 239 -11.58 -4.54 -3.79
N LEU A 240 -10.69 -5.36 -4.36
CA LEU A 240 -9.75 -4.93 -5.39
C LEU A 240 -10.48 -4.35 -6.61
N THR A 241 -11.51 -5.06 -7.09
CA THR A 241 -12.32 -4.61 -8.25
C THR A 241 -13.04 -3.30 -7.96
N THR A 242 -13.65 -3.17 -6.78
CA THR A 242 -14.32 -1.94 -6.35
C THR A 242 -13.34 -0.77 -6.24
N ALA A 243 -12.18 -1.01 -5.63
CA ALA A 243 -11.15 0.01 -5.45
C ALA A 243 -10.58 0.49 -6.81
N LEU A 244 -10.33 -0.43 -7.73
CA LEU A 244 -9.88 -0.10 -9.10
C LEU A 244 -10.95 0.69 -9.86
N PHE A 245 -12.22 0.28 -9.74
CA PHE A 245 -13.34 1.01 -10.34
C PHE A 245 -13.41 2.45 -9.83
N LEU A 246 -13.36 2.64 -8.51
CA LEU A 246 -13.39 3.97 -7.91
C LEU A 246 -12.13 4.80 -8.25
N ALA A 247 -10.96 4.18 -8.32
CA ALA A 247 -9.73 4.85 -8.72
C ALA A 247 -9.78 5.40 -10.16
N GLU A 248 -10.48 4.71 -11.07
CA GLU A 248 -10.60 5.14 -12.47
C GLU A 248 -11.74 6.16 -12.67
N TYR A 249 -12.91 5.94 -12.06
CA TYR A 249 -14.14 6.68 -12.36
C TYR A 249 -14.52 7.76 -11.35
N ALA A 250 -14.10 7.64 -10.07
CA ALA A 250 -14.46 8.60 -9.03
C ALA A 250 -13.53 9.83 -8.95
N LEU A 251 -12.46 9.85 -9.73
CA LEU A 251 -11.54 10.98 -9.83
C LEU A 251 -12.12 12.10 -10.71
N GLY A 252 -13.34 12.57 -10.43
CA GLY A 252 -13.84 13.83 -10.93
C GLY A 252 -12.86 14.94 -10.54
N ALA A 253 -12.41 15.71 -11.53
CA ALA A 253 -11.33 16.70 -11.39
C ALA A 253 -11.64 17.86 -10.43
N ASP A 254 -12.85 17.96 -9.91
CA ASP A 254 -13.38 19.23 -9.38
C ASP A 254 -13.30 19.35 -7.85
N ASP A 255 -13.22 18.27 -7.06
CA ASP A 255 -13.12 18.38 -5.60
C ASP A 255 -11.72 18.16 -5.04
N VAL A 256 -10.97 19.26 -5.00
CA VAL A 256 -9.61 19.33 -4.43
C VAL A 256 -9.60 18.98 -2.93
N LEU A 257 -10.64 19.35 -2.18
CA LEU A 257 -10.71 19.12 -0.73
C LEU A 257 -10.89 17.63 -0.42
N THR A 258 -11.82 16.95 -1.08
CA THR A 258 -12.04 15.51 -0.92
C THR A 258 -10.78 14.72 -1.27
N ARG A 259 -10.07 15.13 -2.33
CA ARG A 259 -8.82 14.45 -2.73
C ARG A 259 -7.71 14.60 -1.69
N LEU A 260 -7.45 15.83 -1.20
CA LEU A 260 -6.41 16.10 -0.21
C LEU A 260 -6.73 15.45 1.15
N ALA A 261 -7.95 15.66 1.65
CA ALA A 261 -8.38 15.08 2.91
C ALA A 261 -8.45 13.55 2.85
N GLY A 262 -8.95 13.00 1.73
CA GLY A 262 -9.03 11.56 1.50
C GLY A 262 -7.66 10.87 1.52
N HIS A 263 -6.60 11.48 0.96
CA HIS A 263 -5.25 10.94 1.08
C HIS A 263 -4.82 10.85 2.54
N THR A 264 -4.97 11.95 3.29
CA THR A 264 -4.56 11.99 4.70
C THR A 264 -5.30 10.95 5.55
N VAL A 265 -6.62 10.81 5.38
CA VAL A 265 -7.43 9.83 6.12
C VAL A 265 -6.96 8.41 5.82
N TRP A 266 -6.74 8.09 4.55
CA TRP A 266 -6.29 6.75 4.17
C TRP A 266 -4.86 6.44 4.59
N ASP A 267 -3.96 7.44 4.65
CA ASP A 267 -2.61 7.26 5.20
C ASP A 267 -2.67 6.94 6.71
N VAL A 268 -3.59 7.57 7.44
CA VAL A 268 -3.83 7.25 8.86
C VAL A 268 -4.37 5.82 9.01
N VAL A 269 -5.40 5.44 8.23
CA VAL A 269 -5.99 4.10 8.27
C VAL A 269 -4.94 3.03 7.97
N ASP A 270 -4.17 3.21 6.90
CA ASP A 270 -3.10 2.28 6.51
C ASP A 270 -2.05 2.13 7.63
N THR A 271 -1.61 3.25 8.22
CA THR A 271 -0.64 3.26 9.32
C THR A 271 -1.16 2.49 10.54
N LEU A 272 -2.41 2.73 10.93
CA LEU A 272 -3.00 2.09 12.11
C LEU A 272 -3.24 0.60 11.87
N VAL A 273 -3.82 0.22 10.74
CA VAL A 273 -4.12 -1.19 10.41
C VAL A 273 -2.83 -1.98 10.26
N THR A 274 -1.86 -1.45 9.51
CA THR A 274 -0.53 -2.07 9.37
C THR A 274 0.17 -2.20 10.73
N GLY A 275 0.16 -1.15 11.53
CA GLY A 275 0.79 -1.17 12.86
C GLY A 275 0.17 -2.20 13.79
N VAL A 276 -1.17 -2.25 13.88
CA VAL A 276 -1.87 -3.24 14.71
C VAL A 276 -1.56 -4.66 14.22
N ALA A 277 -1.61 -4.91 12.92
CA ALA A 277 -1.32 -6.23 12.37
C ALA A 277 0.10 -6.71 12.73
N PHE A 278 1.12 -5.86 12.55
CA PHE A 278 2.49 -6.21 12.94
C PHE A 278 2.68 -6.33 14.46
N GLY A 279 1.94 -5.56 15.26
CA GLY A 279 1.90 -5.72 16.70
C GLY A 279 1.33 -7.08 17.13
N LEU A 280 0.25 -7.52 16.48
CA LEU A 280 -0.34 -8.85 16.70
C LEU A 280 0.62 -9.98 16.32
N ILE A 281 1.42 -9.81 15.25
CA ILE A 281 2.49 -10.78 14.94
C ILE A 281 3.42 -10.98 16.12
N GLY A 282 3.88 -9.88 16.72
CA GLY A 282 4.80 -9.95 17.85
C GLY A 282 4.20 -10.69 19.05
N LEU A 283 2.93 -10.49 19.32
CA LEU A 283 2.20 -11.19 20.38
C LEU A 283 2.07 -12.69 20.08
N GLU A 284 1.65 -13.05 18.87
CA GLU A 284 1.44 -14.44 18.47
C GLU A 284 2.75 -15.22 18.35
N LEU A 285 3.83 -14.57 17.90
CA LEU A 285 5.15 -15.21 17.85
C LEU A 285 5.61 -15.63 19.25
N HIS A 286 5.35 -14.80 20.26
CA HIS A 286 5.65 -15.17 21.65
C HIS A 286 4.84 -16.39 22.11
N ASN A 287 3.54 -16.43 21.79
CA ASN A 287 2.66 -17.54 22.11
C ASN A 287 3.13 -18.82 21.40
N ALA A 288 3.45 -18.73 20.10
CA ALA A 288 3.98 -19.86 19.33
C ALA A 288 5.30 -20.41 19.88
N ILE A 289 6.19 -19.56 20.37
CA ILE A 289 7.44 -19.97 21.03
C ILE A 289 7.15 -20.72 22.34
N ARG A 290 6.18 -20.27 23.12
CA ARG A 290 5.81 -20.92 24.39
C ARG A 290 5.14 -22.28 24.19
N THR A 291 4.27 -22.42 23.16
CA THR A 291 3.60 -23.67 22.84
C THR A 291 4.54 -24.71 22.19
N ALA A 292 5.65 -24.29 21.60
CA ALA A 292 6.62 -25.15 20.93
C ALA A 292 7.32 -26.21 21.83
N SER A 293 7.01 -26.26 23.14
CA SER A 293 7.32 -27.36 24.08
C SER A 293 8.75 -27.93 23.98
N GLY A 294 9.78 -27.07 23.83
CA GLY A 294 11.18 -27.51 23.74
C GLY A 294 11.65 -27.90 22.33
N ARG A 295 10.78 -28.02 21.32
CA ARG A 295 11.12 -28.31 19.92
C ARG A 295 11.44 -27.06 19.08
N TRP A 296 11.51 -25.91 19.72
CA TRP A 296 11.74 -24.64 19.02
C TRP A 296 13.01 -24.63 18.15
N GLY A 297 14.04 -25.40 18.51
CA GLY A 297 15.26 -25.52 17.70
C GLY A 297 15.03 -26.22 16.35
N GLU A 298 14.21 -27.28 16.31
CA GLU A 298 13.81 -27.95 15.07
C GLU A 298 12.92 -27.05 14.21
N MET A 299 11.95 -26.38 14.85
CA MET A 299 11.03 -25.46 14.17
C MET A 299 11.74 -24.24 13.57
N LEU A 300 12.79 -23.74 14.24
CA LEU A 300 13.68 -22.72 13.67
C LEU A 300 14.43 -23.24 12.45
N GLY A 301 14.88 -24.50 12.47
CA GLY A 301 15.50 -25.15 11.31
C GLY A 301 14.55 -25.23 10.12
N TRP A 302 13.27 -25.60 10.35
CA TRP A 302 12.24 -25.63 9.32
C TRP A 302 11.93 -24.23 8.78
N ALA A 303 11.76 -23.23 9.66
CA ALA A 303 11.57 -21.86 9.26
C ALA A 303 12.75 -21.31 8.43
N ALA A 304 13.99 -21.59 8.84
CA ALA A 304 15.18 -21.20 8.10
C ALA A 304 15.24 -21.85 6.70
N ALA A 305 14.87 -23.13 6.59
CA ALA A 305 14.80 -23.83 5.31
C ALA A 305 13.77 -23.18 4.38
N VAL A 306 12.57 -22.84 4.91
CA VAL A 306 11.52 -22.17 4.13
C VAL A 306 11.94 -20.75 3.73
N VAL A 307 12.63 -20.00 4.60
CA VAL A 307 13.22 -18.68 4.26
C VAL A 307 14.17 -18.81 3.07
N VAL A 308 15.08 -19.78 3.12
CA VAL A 308 16.04 -20.01 2.03
C VAL A 308 15.31 -20.34 0.74
N VAL A 309 14.30 -21.21 0.77
CA VAL A 309 13.50 -21.58 -0.41
C VAL A 309 12.82 -20.35 -1.01
N VAL A 310 12.14 -19.56 -0.19
CA VAL A 310 11.41 -18.37 -0.62
C VAL A 310 12.34 -17.34 -1.28
N VAL A 311 13.53 -17.11 -0.69
CA VAL A 311 14.53 -16.17 -1.23
C VAL A 311 15.15 -16.71 -2.51
N LEU A 312 15.49 -18.01 -2.56
CA LEU A 312 16.09 -18.64 -3.74
C LEU A 312 15.12 -18.76 -4.91
N VAL A 313 13.88 -19.15 -4.68
CA VAL A 313 12.87 -19.28 -5.75
C VAL A 313 12.68 -17.92 -6.45
N ARG A 314 12.59 -16.84 -5.68
CA ARG A 314 12.48 -15.48 -6.25
C ARG A 314 13.72 -15.13 -7.09
N LEU A 315 14.93 -15.47 -6.64
CA LEU A 315 16.16 -15.24 -7.39
C LEU A 315 16.17 -16.03 -8.70
N VAL A 316 15.92 -17.34 -8.60
CA VAL A 316 15.91 -18.26 -9.75
C VAL A 316 14.84 -17.86 -10.78
N TRP A 317 13.72 -17.26 -10.34
CA TRP A 317 12.68 -16.76 -11.22
C TRP A 317 13.09 -15.46 -11.92
N LEU A 318 13.59 -14.48 -11.16
CA LEU A 318 13.90 -13.15 -11.68
C LEU A 318 15.08 -13.12 -12.67
N LEU A 319 16.12 -13.91 -12.43
CA LEU A 319 17.30 -13.92 -13.30
C LEU A 319 16.98 -14.34 -14.74
N PRO A 320 16.30 -15.49 -15.00
CA PRO A 320 15.91 -15.87 -16.35
C PRO A 320 14.88 -14.92 -16.96
N ALA A 321 13.91 -14.44 -16.15
CA ALA A 321 12.85 -13.55 -16.63
C ALA A 321 13.42 -12.23 -17.17
N THR A 322 14.35 -11.60 -16.43
CA THR A 322 15.01 -10.37 -16.87
C THR A 322 15.96 -10.58 -18.04
N TRP A 323 16.69 -11.71 -18.05
CA TRP A 323 17.56 -12.06 -19.17
C TRP A 323 16.76 -12.29 -20.45
N LEU A 324 15.64 -13.00 -20.39
CA LEU A 324 14.75 -13.25 -21.52
C LEU A 324 14.08 -11.96 -22.03
N ALA A 325 13.62 -11.12 -21.09
CA ALA A 325 13.07 -9.81 -21.43
C ALA A 325 14.08 -8.96 -22.22
N ARG A 326 15.33 -8.86 -21.74
CA ARG A 326 16.40 -8.14 -22.47
C ARG A 326 16.66 -8.71 -23.85
N ARG A 327 16.67 -10.03 -24.00
CA ARG A 327 16.94 -10.69 -25.28
C ARG A 327 15.83 -10.48 -26.30
N TRP A 328 14.59 -10.37 -25.86
CA TRP A 328 13.44 -10.10 -26.71
C TRP A 328 13.34 -8.63 -27.11
N HIS A 329 13.64 -7.69 -26.22
CA HIS A 329 13.68 -6.25 -26.54
C HIS A 329 14.84 -5.91 -27.48
N ALA A 330 15.98 -6.55 -27.34
CA ALA A 330 17.11 -6.36 -28.28
C ALA A 330 16.82 -6.80 -29.72
N LYS A 331 15.75 -7.59 -29.96
CA LYS A 331 15.31 -8.04 -31.28
C LYS A 331 14.16 -7.22 -31.90
N ARG A 332 13.53 -6.36 -31.11
CA ARG A 332 12.43 -5.49 -31.54
C ARG A 332 12.85 -4.07 -31.20
N ASP A 333 13.06 -3.25 -32.23
CA ASP A 333 13.32 -1.79 -32.15
C ASP A 333 12.11 -1.06 -31.53
N TYR A 334 11.77 -1.39 -30.30
CA TYR A 334 10.79 -0.65 -29.51
C TYR A 334 11.55 0.37 -28.66
N ASP A 335 11.38 1.65 -29.01
CA ASP A 335 11.93 2.82 -28.30
C ASP A 335 11.33 3.02 -26.89
N GLU A 336 10.45 2.13 -26.45
CA GLU A 336 9.78 2.23 -25.15
C GLU A 336 10.30 1.14 -24.20
N GLU A 337 10.98 1.61 -23.16
CA GLU A 337 11.32 0.94 -21.91
C GLU A 337 12.52 -0.02 -21.94
N ILE A 338 13.66 0.55 -21.56
CA ILE A 338 14.91 -0.16 -21.23
C ILE A 338 14.63 -1.34 -20.28
N PRO A 339 15.03 -2.58 -20.62
CA PRO A 339 14.91 -3.72 -19.73
C PRO A 339 15.65 -3.45 -18.40
N MET A 340 15.07 -3.88 -17.27
CA MET A 340 15.69 -3.71 -15.95
C MET A 340 17.15 -4.09 -15.95
N SER A 341 18.00 -3.23 -15.39
CA SER A 341 19.42 -3.52 -15.20
C SER A 341 19.59 -4.70 -14.22
N TRP A 342 20.71 -5.39 -14.27
CA TRP A 342 21.01 -6.45 -13.31
C TRP A 342 20.97 -5.93 -11.85
N ARG A 343 21.34 -4.65 -11.65
CA ARG A 343 21.32 -3.99 -10.35
C ARG A 343 19.89 -3.80 -9.83
N GLU A 344 18.98 -3.38 -10.70
CA GLU A 344 17.54 -3.28 -10.40
C GLU A 344 16.93 -4.66 -10.14
N THR A 345 17.35 -5.68 -10.90
CA THR A 345 16.93 -7.07 -10.67
C THR A 345 17.33 -7.56 -9.27
N VAL A 346 18.54 -7.23 -8.81
CA VAL A 346 19.01 -7.58 -7.45
C VAL A 346 18.22 -6.82 -6.38
N VAL A 347 17.91 -5.54 -6.60
CA VAL A 347 17.05 -4.77 -5.68
C VAL A 347 15.66 -5.38 -5.64
N MET A 348 15.05 -5.71 -6.78
CA MET A 348 13.74 -6.33 -6.85
C MET A 348 13.71 -7.72 -6.19
N TRP A 349 14.75 -8.50 -6.36
CA TRP A 349 14.90 -9.79 -5.65
C TRP A 349 14.91 -9.61 -4.14
N TRP A 350 15.70 -8.66 -3.64
CA TRP A 350 15.85 -8.42 -2.22
C TRP A 350 14.66 -7.70 -1.58
N SER A 351 13.82 -7.04 -2.38
CA SER A 351 12.58 -6.39 -1.94
C SER A 351 11.42 -7.36 -1.66
N GLY A 352 11.69 -8.65 -1.59
CA GLY A 352 10.67 -9.69 -1.39
C GLY A 352 10.29 -9.91 0.09
N MET A 353 10.16 -8.87 0.90
CA MET A 353 9.71 -8.96 2.30
C MET A 353 8.26 -9.45 2.39
N ARG A 354 7.91 -10.16 3.47
CA ARG A 354 6.55 -10.60 3.75
C ARG A 354 5.89 -9.60 4.68
N GLY A 355 4.58 -9.43 4.50
CA GLY A 355 3.84 -8.38 5.18
C GLY A 355 2.53 -8.82 5.80
N VAL A 356 1.62 -7.87 5.91
CA VAL A 356 0.37 -8.00 6.67
C VAL A 356 -0.53 -9.09 6.12
N ALA A 357 -0.61 -9.27 4.79
CA ALA A 357 -1.43 -10.32 4.20
C ALA A 357 -0.99 -11.71 4.65
N SER A 358 0.33 -11.99 4.65
CA SER A 358 0.88 -13.26 5.15
C SER A 358 0.54 -13.50 6.61
N VAL A 359 0.55 -12.43 7.43
CA VAL A 359 0.15 -12.49 8.84
C VAL A 359 -1.31 -12.83 9.00
N ALA A 360 -2.16 -12.07 8.31
CA ALA A 360 -3.60 -12.27 8.37
C ALA A 360 -3.96 -13.71 7.97
N LEU A 361 -3.33 -14.25 6.92
CA LEU A 361 -3.53 -15.64 6.50
C LEU A 361 -3.03 -16.65 7.54
N ALA A 362 -1.89 -16.40 8.18
CA ALA A 362 -1.37 -17.30 9.21
C ALA A 362 -2.28 -17.34 10.45
N LEU A 363 -2.79 -16.18 10.87
CA LEU A 363 -3.74 -16.06 11.98
C LEU A 363 -5.13 -16.61 11.66
N ALA A 364 -5.53 -16.57 10.37
CA ALA A 364 -6.82 -17.07 9.89
C ALA A 364 -6.86 -18.60 9.67
N ILE A 365 -5.79 -19.34 9.97
CA ILE A 365 -5.82 -20.81 9.92
C ILE A 365 -6.85 -21.33 10.93
N PRO A 366 -7.85 -22.14 10.50
CA PRO A 366 -8.87 -22.67 11.38
C PRO A 366 -8.30 -23.44 12.56
N LEU A 367 -9.00 -23.42 13.68
CA LEU A 367 -8.62 -24.21 14.86
C LEU A 367 -8.94 -25.69 14.70
N GLU A 368 -10.05 -25.99 14.01
CA GLU A 368 -10.60 -27.34 13.85
C GLU A 368 -10.93 -27.64 12.38
N THR A 369 -11.00 -28.93 12.07
CA THR A 369 -11.49 -29.46 10.80
C THR A 369 -13.00 -29.72 10.84
N GLU A 370 -13.65 -30.02 9.71
CA GLU A 370 -15.08 -30.40 9.66
C GLU A 370 -15.44 -31.57 10.57
N SER A 371 -14.47 -32.44 10.87
CA SER A 371 -14.67 -33.58 11.78
C SER A 371 -14.58 -33.18 13.27
N GLY A 372 -14.31 -31.91 13.62
CA GLY A 372 -14.07 -31.46 14.98
C GLY A 372 -12.68 -31.80 15.53
N ALA A 373 -11.80 -32.37 14.70
CA ALA A 373 -10.41 -32.58 15.09
C ALA A 373 -9.59 -31.29 14.96
N PRO A 374 -8.53 -31.09 15.77
CA PRO A 374 -7.61 -29.96 15.60
C PRO A 374 -7.07 -29.90 14.17
N PHE A 375 -6.87 -28.67 13.66
CA PHE A 375 -6.23 -28.49 12.34
C PHE A 375 -4.81 -29.08 12.36
N PRO A 376 -4.41 -29.89 11.37
CA PRO A 376 -3.14 -30.62 11.40
C PRO A 376 -1.94 -29.66 11.39
N ASP A 377 -1.03 -29.87 12.35
CA ASP A 377 0.24 -29.13 12.51
C ASP A 377 0.09 -27.60 12.47
N ARG A 378 -1.05 -27.07 12.97
CA ARG A 378 -1.35 -25.63 12.95
C ARG A 378 -0.25 -24.81 13.63
N ASP A 379 0.22 -25.22 14.80
CA ASP A 379 1.22 -24.48 15.57
C ASP A 379 2.57 -24.44 14.85
N GLU A 380 2.96 -25.53 14.19
CA GLU A 380 4.15 -25.61 13.35
C GLU A 380 4.05 -24.68 12.13
N ILE A 381 2.90 -24.68 11.44
CA ILE A 381 2.65 -23.80 10.29
C ILE A 381 2.72 -22.34 10.71
N VAL A 382 2.05 -21.96 11.79
CA VAL A 382 2.03 -20.60 12.32
C VAL A 382 3.44 -20.16 12.73
N PHE A 383 4.20 -21.03 13.43
CA PHE A 383 5.57 -20.75 13.83
C PHE A 383 6.48 -20.54 12.61
N ILE A 384 6.44 -21.44 11.62
CA ILE A 384 7.24 -21.34 10.40
C ILE A 384 6.87 -20.05 9.65
N ALA A 385 5.57 -19.76 9.50
CA ALA A 385 5.08 -18.56 8.83
C ALA A 385 5.63 -17.28 9.49
N PHE A 386 5.49 -17.18 10.81
CA PHE A 386 6.02 -16.02 11.55
C PHE A 386 7.54 -15.95 11.49
N GLY A 387 8.23 -17.08 11.55
CA GLY A 387 9.68 -17.15 11.35
C GLY A 387 10.10 -16.60 9.98
N VAL A 388 9.38 -16.95 8.91
CA VAL A 388 9.63 -16.46 7.55
C VAL A 388 9.35 -14.95 7.45
N ILE A 389 8.20 -14.49 7.98
CA ILE A 389 7.81 -13.08 7.99
C ILE A 389 8.88 -12.27 8.72
N MET A 390 9.27 -12.66 9.92
CA MET A 390 10.26 -11.97 10.73
C MET A 390 11.63 -11.96 10.06
N ALA A 391 12.10 -13.11 9.57
CA ALA A 391 13.40 -13.20 8.92
C ALA A 391 13.47 -12.32 7.68
N THR A 392 12.44 -12.34 6.83
CA THR A 392 12.42 -11.52 5.61
C THR A 392 12.24 -10.04 5.95
N LEU A 393 11.36 -9.68 6.88
CA LEU A 393 11.13 -8.30 7.28
C LEU A 393 12.39 -7.66 7.90
N VAL A 394 13.01 -8.37 8.85
CA VAL A 394 14.20 -7.86 9.55
C VAL A 394 15.43 -7.89 8.64
N LEU A 395 15.76 -9.04 8.05
CA LEU A 395 16.97 -9.18 7.24
C LEU A 395 16.92 -8.30 5.99
N GLN A 396 15.86 -8.43 5.20
CA GLN A 396 15.73 -7.70 3.94
C GLN A 396 15.42 -6.23 4.21
N GLY A 397 14.52 -5.92 5.16
CA GLY A 397 14.16 -4.54 5.51
C GLY A 397 15.34 -3.70 6.00
N LEU A 398 16.20 -4.25 6.85
CA LEU A 398 17.38 -3.53 7.37
C LEU A 398 18.50 -3.40 6.35
N THR A 399 18.66 -4.38 5.48
CA THR A 399 19.80 -4.42 4.53
C THR A 399 19.45 -3.80 3.17
N LEU A 400 18.16 -3.67 2.81
CA LEU A 400 17.73 -3.09 1.53
C LEU A 400 18.26 -1.66 1.31
N PRO A 401 18.22 -0.71 2.28
CA PRO A 401 18.78 0.63 2.09
C PRO A 401 20.29 0.61 1.79
N TRP A 402 21.02 -0.27 2.45
CA TRP A 402 22.45 -0.44 2.20
C TRP A 402 22.69 -1.00 0.79
N LEU A 403 21.93 -2.03 0.39
CA LEU A 403 22.02 -2.67 -0.92
C LEU A 403 21.75 -1.70 -2.05
N VAL A 404 20.67 -0.92 -1.97
CA VAL A 404 20.29 0.10 -2.96
C VAL A 404 21.40 1.13 -3.13
N ARG A 405 21.93 1.66 -2.02
CA ARG A 405 23.06 2.60 -2.04
C ARG A 405 24.31 2.00 -2.64
N ARG A 406 24.63 0.75 -2.31
CA ARG A 406 25.81 0.05 -2.80
C ARG A 406 25.76 -0.24 -4.30
N LEU A 407 24.57 -0.56 -4.82
CA LEU A 407 24.35 -0.80 -6.24
C LEU A 407 24.19 0.48 -7.06
N GLY A 408 23.95 1.63 -6.40
CA GLY A 408 23.77 2.92 -7.07
C GLY A 408 22.48 2.98 -7.90
N VAL A 409 21.42 2.25 -7.47
CA VAL A 409 20.12 2.29 -8.15
C VAL A 409 19.38 3.53 -7.68
N ARG A 410 19.24 4.52 -8.59
CA ARG A 410 18.54 5.78 -8.33
C ARG A 410 17.72 6.17 -9.55
N ALA A 411 16.62 6.88 -9.33
CA ALA A 411 15.87 7.52 -10.38
C ALA A 411 16.76 8.53 -11.13
N ASP A 412 16.50 8.69 -12.40
CA ASP A 412 17.07 9.81 -13.15
C ASP A 412 16.31 11.08 -12.76
N GLU A 413 16.86 11.79 -11.76
CA GLU A 413 16.28 13.06 -11.30
C GLU A 413 16.18 14.10 -12.43
N GLY A 414 17.03 14.00 -13.46
CA GLY A 414 17.01 14.88 -14.62
C GLY A 414 15.75 14.66 -15.46
N ALA A 415 15.45 13.40 -15.79
CA ALA A 415 14.27 13.04 -16.57
C ALA A 415 12.95 13.35 -15.81
N GLU A 416 12.90 13.13 -14.49
CA GLU A 416 11.73 13.50 -13.68
C GLU A 416 11.48 15.00 -13.65
N LYS A 417 12.54 15.80 -13.43
CA LYS A 417 12.45 17.27 -13.44
C LYS A 417 12.06 17.81 -14.80
N GLU A 418 12.60 17.24 -15.87
CA GLU A 418 12.23 17.61 -17.25
C GLU A 418 10.75 17.31 -17.54
N PHE A 419 10.25 16.15 -17.10
CA PHE A 419 8.84 15.80 -17.23
C PHE A 419 7.94 16.71 -16.40
N GLU A 420 8.30 17.00 -15.15
CA GLU A 420 7.59 17.95 -14.28
C GLU A 420 7.54 19.34 -14.90
N LYS A 421 8.67 19.81 -15.46
CA LYS A 421 8.76 21.06 -16.20
C LYS A 421 7.85 21.06 -17.45
N ALA A 422 7.85 19.98 -18.22
CA ALA A 422 6.99 19.85 -19.39
C ALA A 422 5.49 19.90 -19.01
N LEU A 423 5.09 19.24 -17.92
CA LEU A 423 3.72 19.30 -17.37
C LEU A 423 3.38 20.72 -16.88
N ALA A 424 4.29 21.37 -16.17
CA ALA A 424 4.11 22.72 -15.68
C ALA A 424 3.90 23.74 -16.82
N VAL A 425 4.67 23.61 -17.90
CA VAL A 425 4.48 24.41 -19.13
C VAL A 425 3.14 24.13 -19.80
N ARG A 426 2.74 22.86 -19.87
CA ARG A 426 1.42 22.48 -20.44
C ARG A 426 0.27 23.05 -19.60
N ALA A 427 0.36 22.98 -18.28
CA ALA A 427 -0.64 23.54 -17.38
C ALA A 427 -0.78 25.06 -17.54
N ALA A 428 0.36 25.79 -17.59
CA ALA A 428 0.36 27.23 -17.85
C ALA A 428 -0.23 27.59 -19.21
N LYS A 429 0.10 26.83 -20.27
CA LYS A 429 -0.49 27.00 -21.61
C LYS A 429 -2.00 26.74 -21.62
N ALA A 430 -2.47 25.71 -20.91
CA ALA A 430 -3.91 25.41 -20.80
C ALA A 430 -4.65 26.54 -20.08
N ALA A 431 -4.12 27.04 -18.96
CA ALA A 431 -4.68 28.19 -18.25
C ALA A 431 -4.74 29.45 -19.13
N LYS A 432 -3.66 29.73 -19.88
CA LYS A 432 -3.62 30.85 -20.82
C LYS A 432 -4.64 30.71 -21.96
N ARG A 433 -4.80 29.49 -22.50
CA ARG A 433 -5.80 29.22 -23.55
C ARG A 433 -7.21 29.45 -23.02
N ARG A 434 -7.52 28.94 -21.82
CA ARG A 434 -8.83 29.16 -21.20
C ARG A 434 -9.13 30.63 -20.93
N LEU A 435 -8.13 31.39 -20.51
CA LEU A 435 -8.28 32.84 -20.34
C LEU A 435 -8.65 33.52 -21.66
N LYS A 436 -8.00 33.18 -22.79
CA LYS A 436 -8.33 33.72 -24.10
C LYS A 436 -9.76 33.39 -24.54
N GLU A 437 -10.22 32.15 -24.30
CA GLU A 437 -11.60 31.74 -24.56
C GLU A 437 -12.62 32.57 -23.73
N ILE A 438 -12.26 32.94 -22.50
CA ILE A 438 -13.09 33.80 -21.65
C ILE A 438 -13.09 35.24 -22.19
N GLU A 439 -11.93 35.77 -22.60
CA GLU A 439 -11.79 37.12 -23.19
C GLU A 439 -12.58 37.29 -24.49
N GLU A 440 -12.79 36.20 -25.25
CA GLU A 440 -13.62 36.20 -26.46
C GLU A 440 -15.14 36.31 -26.17
N VAL A 441 -15.55 35.92 -24.95
CA VAL A 441 -16.97 35.91 -24.50
C VAL A 441 -17.29 37.06 -23.56
N GLU A 442 -16.33 37.48 -22.76
CA GLU A 442 -16.48 38.52 -21.74
C GLU A 442 -15.45 39.64 -22.03
N GLU A 443 -15.92 40.90 -22.10
CA GLU A 443 -15.05 42.07 -22.18
C GLU A 443 -14.34 42.29 -20.84
N LEU A 444 -13.10 41.77 -20.72
CA LEU A 444 -12.29 41.97 -19.54
C LEU A 444 -11.48 43.28 -19.65
N PRO A 445 -11.42 44.10 -18.57
CA PRO A 445 -10.54 45.25 -18.53
C PRO A 445 -9.07 44.83 -18.75
N GLU A 446 -8.30 45.60 -19.53
CA GLU A 446 -6.92 45.29 -19.92
C GLU A 446 -5.99 45.00 -18.70
N GLU A 447 -6.14 45.76 -17.62
CA GLU A 447 -5.40 45.51 -16.38
C GLU A 447 -5.76 44.15 -15.71
N MET A 448 -7.02 43.71 -15.85
CA MET A 448 -7.49 42.44 -15.30
C MET A 448 -6.95 41.28 -16.12
N SER A 449 -7.00 41.38 -17.45
CA SER A 449 -6.43 40.41 -18.37
C SER A 449 -4.94 40.22 -18.14
N GLU A 450 -4.16 41.30 -18.04
CA GLU A 450 -2.74 41.20 -17.73
C GLU A 450 -2.45 40.55 -16.35
N ARG A 451 -3.26 40.83 -15.34
CA ARG A 451 -3.13 40.16 -14.03
C ARG A 451 -3.42 38.68 -14.08
N LEU A 452 -4.45 38.27 -14.82
CA LEU A 452 -4.81 36.87 -15.01
C LEU A 452 -3.79 36.11 -15.88
N LEU A 453 -3.26 36.75 -16.92
CA LEU A 453 -2.13 36.20 -17.70
C LEU A 453 -0.89 35.93 -16.84
N ARG A 454 -0.56 36.86 -15.94
CA ARG A 454 0.53 36.66 -14.98
C ARG A 454 0.25 35.50 -14.04
N ARG A 455 -0.98 35.36 -13.55
CA ARG A 455 -1.39 34.21 -12.72
C ARG A 455 -1.30 32.88 -13.47
N ALA A 456 -1.73 32.84 -14.74
CA ALA A 456 -1.61 31.63 -15.56
C ALA A 456 -0.13 31.19 -15.72
N PHE A 457 0.80 32.14 -15.87
CA PHE A 457 2.23 31.84 -15.87
C PHE A 457 2.73 31.38 -14.50
N GLU A 458 2.27 32.02 -13.41
CA GLU A 458 2.62 31.65 -12.04
C GLU A 458 2.21 30.22 -11.69
N ILE A 459 1.15 29.67 -12.31
CA ILE A 459 0.77 28.25 -12.16
C ILE A 459 1.92 27.36 -12.60
N GLY A 460 2.51 27.60 -13.77
CA GLY A 460 3.65 26.82 -14.25
C GLY A 460 4.89 26.94 -13.33
N VAL A 461 5.21 28.15 -12.92
CA VAL A 461 6.36 28.40 -12.01
C VAL A 461 6.12 27.83 -10.61
N ARG A 462 4.88 27.69 -10.16
CA ARG A 462 4.55 27.05 -8.89
C ARG A 462 4.76 25.53 -8.94
N ILE A 463 4.44 24.91 -10.06
CA ILE A 463 4.64 23.48 -10.27
C ILE A 463 6.13 23.19 -10.43
N SER A 464 6.81 23.88 -11.35
CA SER A 464 8.26 23.74 -11.56
C SER A 464 8.93 25.11 -11.65
N PRO A 465 9.79 25.48 -10.70
CA PRO A 465 10.53 26.75 -10.73
C PRO A 465 11.40 26.93 -11.98
N GLU A 466 11.80 25.83 -12.62
CA GLU A 466 12.64 25.81 -13.82
C GLU A 466 11.93 26.34 -15.07
N VAL A 467 10.57 26.31 -15.09
CA VAL A 467 9.77 26.94 -16.18
C VAL A 467 10.10 28.41 -16.32
N GLY A 468 10.52 29.03 -15.24
CA GLY A 468 10.89 30.42 -15.20
C GLY A 468 12.30 30.72 -15.67
N GLU A 469 13.20 29.77 -15.76
CA GLU A 469 14.62 30.01 -16.12
C GLU A 469 14.83 30.10 -17.64
N ASP A 470 13.94 29.52 -18.44
CA ASP A 470 14.06 29.48 -19.92
C ASP A 470 13.61 30.78 -20.62
N GLU A 471 12.80 31.62 -19.98
CA GLU A 471 12.21 32.79 -20.67
C GLU A 471 13.00 34.11 -20.62
N ARG A 472 14.15 34.22 -20.03
CA ARG A 472 15.17 35.30 -20.13
C ARG A 472 16.02 35.42 -18.86
N ARG A 473 17.31 35.17 -18.99
CA ARG A 473 18.28 35.02 -17.88
C ARG A 473 18.48 36.23 -16.95
N GLU A 474 18.16 37.47 -17.31
CA GLU A 474 18.48 38.65 -16.46
C GLU A 474 17.30 39.29 -15.71
N GLY A 475 16.07 39.24 -16.23
CA GLY A 475 14.89 39.80 -15.54
C GLY A 475 14.19 38.83 -14.61
N HIS A 476 14.54 37.57 -14.70
CA HIS A 476 13.81 36.44 -14.11
C HIS A 476 14.26 36.10 -12.70
N GLU A 477 15.57 36.11 -12.41
CA GLU A 477 16.08 35.91 -11.04
C GLU A 477 15.50 36.92 -10.03
N GLN A 478 15.38 38.18 -10.42
CA GLN A 478 14.75 39.21 -9.60
C GLN A 478 13.26 38.93 -9.39
N ARG A 479 12.55 38.41 -10.41
CA ARG A 479 11.13 38.09 -10.35
C ARG A 479 10.86 36.84 -9.48
N VAL A 480 11.68 35.78 -9.61
CA VAL A 480 11.62 34.59 -8.74
C VAL A 480 11.97 34.91 -7.29
N ARG A 481 13.00 35.73 -7.05
CA ARG A 481 13.34 36.21 -5.70
C ARG A 481 12.20 37.07 -5.11
N ARG A 482 11.53 37.87 -5.93
CA ARG A 482 10.37 38.68 -5.53
C ARG A 482 9.15 37.82 -5.19
N LEU A 483 8.87 36.79 -5.99
CA LEU A 483 7.79 35.80 -5.72
C LEU A 483 8.06 34.99 -4.46
N ARG A 484 9.29 34.48 -4.25
CA ARG A 484 9.67 33.78 -3.01
C ARG A 484 9.55 34.71 -1.79
N ARG A 485 9.94 35.96 -1.94
CA ARG A 485 9.80 36.96 -0.87
C ARG A 485 8.34 37.30 -0.58
N MET A 486 7.50 37.42 -1.61
CA MET A 486 6.06 37.62 -1.45
C MET A 486 5.39 36.43 -0.75
N ARG A 487 5.72 35.18 -1.14
CA ARG A 487 5.20 33.99 -0.46
C ARG A 487 5.59 33.93 1.02
N ARG A 488 6.83 34.24 1.33
CA ARG A 488 7.29 34.29 2.72
C ARG A 488 6.48 35.32 3.51
N ILE A 489 6.34 36.53 2.98
CA ILE A 489 5.58 37.62 3.62
C ILE A 489 4.10 37.21 3.75
N GLN A 490 3.48 36.64 2.72
CA GLN A 490 2.12 36.15 2.80
C GLN A 490 1.96 35.05 3.86
N GLY A 491 2.91 34.11 3.96
CA GLY A 491 2.94 33.07 4.99
C GLY A 491 3.03 33.66 6.40
N GLU A 492 3.91 34.66 6.60
CA GLU A 492 4.05 35.37 7.87
C GLU A 492 2.77 36.15 8.23
N MET A 493 2.14 36.82 7.26
CA MET A 493 0.87 37.53 7.47
C MET A 493 -0.28 36.58 7.82
N LEU A 494 -0.41 35.44 7.13
CA LEU A 494 -1.43 34.44 7.43
C LEU A 494 -1.18 33.76 8.78
N SER A 495 0.08 33.53 9.14
CA SER A 495 0.47 33.02 10.46
C SER A 495 0.08 34.01 11.57
N ALA A 496 0.35 35.29 11.38
CA ALA A 496 -0.04 36.34 12.33
C ALA A 496 -1.56 36.44 12.46
N ALA A 497 -2.28 36.41 11.33
CA ALA A 497 -3.76 36.41 11.34
C ALA A 497 -4.34 35.19 12.07
N ARG A 498 -3.75 34.00 11.88
CA ARG A 498 -4.17 32.80 12.63
C ARG A 498 -3.93 32.93 14.13
N HIS A 499 -2.77 33.45 14.52
CA HIS A 499 -2.45 33.66 15.93
C HIS A 499 -3.46 34.58 16.60
N GLU A 500 -3.84 35.67 15.94
CA GLU A 500 -4.84 36.61 16.45
C GLU A 500 -6.21 35.99 16.59
N VAL A 501 -6.67 35.24 15.56
CA VAL A 501 -7.96 34.53 15.60
C VAL A 501 -7.95 33.42 16.66
N LEU A 502 -6.82 32.73 16.86
CA LEU A 502 -6.68 31.75 17.94
C LEU A 502 -6.68 32.42 19.32
N ALA A 503 -6.05 33.59 19.49
CA ALA A 503 -6.08 34.35 20.73
C ALA A 503 -7.50 34.79 21.10
N ALA A 504 -8.28 35.23 20.11
CA ALA A 504 -9.67 35.59 20.28
C ALA A 504 -10.57 34.45 20.81
N ARG A 505 -10.14 33.19 20.65
CA ARG A 505 -10.85 32.02 21.23
C ARG A 505 -10.92 32.05 22.76
N SER A 506 -9.95 32.70 23.39
CA SER A 506 -9.84 32.82 24.86
C SER A 506 -10.56 34.05 25.43
N GLU A 507 -11.15 34.91 24.59
CA GLU A 507 -11.83 36.11 25.04
C GLU A 507 -13.21 35.83 25.63
N PRO A 508 -13.61 36.53 26.69
CA PRO A 508 -14.94 36.37 27.28
C PRO A 508 -16.03 36.71 26.25
N GLY A 509 -16.91 35.74 25.96
CA GLY A 509 -18.00 35.88 25.00
C GLY A 509 -17.67 35.47 23.57
N ALA A 510 -16.47 34.99 23.29
CA ALA A 510 -16.12 34.43 21.99
C ALA A 510 -16.97 33.19 21.66
N ASN A 511 -17.54 33.15 20.46
CA ASN A 511 -18.24 31.97 19.97
C ASN A 511 -17.24 31.02 19.27
N PRO A 512 -16.94 29.81 19.81
CA PRO A 512 -15.94 28.89 19.24
C PRO A 512 -16.24 28.51 17.79
N GLU A 513 -17.53 28.37 17.40
CA GLU A 513 -17.92 27.99 16.05
C GLU A 513 -17.58 29.08 15.03
N VAL A 514 -17.71 30.36 15.43
CA VAL A 514 -17.34 31.49 14.57
C VAL A 514 -15.83 31.57 14.41
N VAL A 515 -15.07 31.37 15.49
CA VAL A 515 -13.60 31.33 15.45
C VAL A 515 -13.13 30.20 14.54
N ASP A 516 -13.67 29.00 14.69
CA ASP A 516 -13.30 27.84 13.86
C ASP A 516 -13.71 28.03 12.38
N ARG A 517 -14.78 28.76 12.12
CA ARG A 517 -15.19 29.12 10.75
C ARG A 517 -14.19 30.11 10.13
N VAL A 518 -13.77 31.12 10.86
CA VAL A 518 -12.78 32.11 10.39
C VAL A 518 -11.43 31.43 10.17
N LEU A 519 -11.00 30.55 11.07
CA LEU A 519 -9.77 29.76 10.90
C LEU A 519 -9.81 28.94 9.62
N ARG A 520 -10.91 28.20 9.37
CA ARG A 520 -11.07 27.44 8.12
C ARG A 520 -10.96 28.32 6.88
N HIS A 521 -11.49 29.55 6.89
CA HIS A 521 -11.35 30.48 5.77
C HIS A 521 -9.90 30.94 5.56
N LEU A 522 -9.14 31.14 6.64
CA LEU A 522 -7.70 31.47 6.57
C LEU A 522 -6.89 30.28 6.05
N ASP A 523 -7.23 29.05 6.46
CA ASP A 523 -6.55 27.83 6.05
C ASP A 523 -6.75 27.54 4.56
N VAL A 524 -7.98 27.66 4.05
CA VAL A 524 -8.29 27.53 2.61
C VAL A 524 -7.54 28.57 1.76
N ARG A 525 -7.36 29.80 2.27
CA ARG A 525 -6.55 30.81 1.59
C ARG A 525 -5.05 30.54 1.62
N SER A 526 -4.56 29.79 2.59
CA SER A 526 -3.15 29.40 2.64
C SER A 526 -2.79 28.30 1.65
N LEU A 527 -3.78 27.51 1.23
CA LEU A 527 -3.65 26.45 0.22
C LEU A 527 -3.78 27.00 -1.22
N ARG A 528 -4.37 28.20 -1.38
CA ARG A 528 -4.46 28.93 -2.65
C ARG A 528 -3.29 29.91 -2.81
#